data_a3606fc3dab6bf8781a8fd2660bd70ad
#
_entry.id   a3606fc3dab6bf8781a8fd2660bd70ad
#
_cell.length_a   1.000
_cell.length_b   1.000
_cell.length_c   1.000
_cell.angle_alpha   90.00
_cell.angle_beta   90.00
_cell.angle_gamma   90.00
#
_symmetry.space_group_name_H-M   'P 1'
#
loop_
_entity.id
_entity.type
_entity.pdbx_description
1 polymer ?
#
loop_
_entity_poly.entity_id
_entity_poly.type
_entity_poly.pdbx_seq_one_letter_code
_entity_poly.pdbx_strand_id
1 'polypeptide(L)'
;MYGRFNFPKMKLSILDYVPIFEGRSAHEAFQHSVELAQRAEQLGYVRYWVAEHHQVRSVASSAPEMVMMTLLEQTSNIKIGSGGVMLPHYSPYKVAEQFKMMEARHPHRVDMAIGRSPSFNNVNAALNENKERKLDFDTQLDLSLIHI
;
A
#
# COMPACT_ATOMS: atom_id res chain seq x y z
N MET A 1 33.84 -31.16 10.83
CA MET A 1 33.83 -29.71 10.50
C MET A 1 32.72 -29.49 9.50
N TYR A 2 31.52 -29.09 9.92
CA TYR A 2 30.40 -28.81 9.02
C TYR A 2 30.63 -27.42 8.42
N GLY A 3 30.80 -27.35 7.11
CA GLY A 3 30.96 -26.10 6.37
C GLY A 3 29.72 -25.21 6.63
N ARG A 4 29.94 -23.96 7.04
CA ARG A 4 28.89 -22.93 7.09
C ARG A 4 28.44 -22.68 5.66
N PHE A 5 27.30 -23.21 5.27
CA PHE A 5 26.63 -22.79 4.05
C PHE A 5 26.23 -21.32 4.21
N ASN A 6 26.89 -20.45 3.46
CA ASN A 6 26.55 -19.02 3.43
C ASN A 6 25.36 -18.85 2.48
N PHE A 7 24.15 -19.09 2.95
CA PHE A 7 22.94 -18.76 2.18
C PHE A 7 22.85 -17.24 2.05
N PRO A 8 22.52 -16.72 0.86
CA PRO A 8 22.24 -15.30 0.71
C PRO A 8 21.14 -14.92 1.69
N LYS A 9 21.32 -13.83 2.44
CA LYS A 9 20.37 -13.37 3.46
C LYS A 9 19.04 -13.08 2.77
N MET A 10 18.01 -13.89 3.05
CA MET A 10 16.67 -13.71 2.47
C MET A 10 16.11 -12.37 2.90
N LYS A 11 15.56 -11.60 1.95
CA LYS A 11 14.85 -10.35 2.22
C LYS A 11 13.37 -10.67 2.40
N LEU A 12 12.82 -10.33 3.55
CA LEU A 12 11.41 -10.55 3.88
C LEU A 12 10.62 -9.25 3.79
N SER A 13 9.36 -9.38 3.41
CA SER A 13 8.37 -8.29 3.38
C SER A 13 7.07 -8.74 4.03
N ILE A 14 6.27 -7.80 4.51
CA ILE A 14 4.91 -8.03 5.02
C ILE A 14 3.91 -7.46 4.02
N LEU A 15 2.77 -8.11 3.87
CA LEU A 15 1.57 -7.56 3.24
C LEU A 15 0.48 -7.48 4.31
N ASP A 16 0.00 -6.28 4.58
CA ASP A 16 -1.01 -5.98 5.58
C ASP A 16 -2.31 -5.50 4.91
N TYR A 17 -3.41 -6.04 5.38
CA TYR A 17 -4.77 -5.68 4.99
C TYR A 17 -5.42 -4.70 5.99
N VAL A 18 -4.76 -4.38 7.08
CA VAL A 18 -5.30 -3.65 8.24
C VAL A 18 -6.57 -4.36 8.77
N PRO A 19 -6.47 -5.62 9.23
CA PRO A 19 -7.62 -6.43 9.56
C PRO A 19 -8.31 -5.95 10.84
N ILE A 20 -9.64 -5.85 10.79
CA ILE A 20 -10.50 -5.59 11.95
C ILE A 20 -10.94 -6.93 12.50
N PHE A 21 -10.35 -7.35 13.62
CA PHE A 21 -10.71 -8.59 14.29
C PHE A 21 -12.06 -8.47 15.01
N GLU A 22 -12.71 -9.60 15.26
CA GLU A 22 -13.99 -9.64 15.98
C GLU A 22 -13.88 -8.92 17.33
N GLY A 23 -14.86 -8.07 17.63
CA GLY A 23 -14.88 -7.27 18.85
C GLY A 23 -13.89 -6.08 18.88
N ARG A 24 -13.17 -5.83 17.78
CA ARG A 24 -12.22 -4.72 17.66
C ARG A 24 -12.75 -3.62 16.74
N SER A 25 -12.23 -2.42 16.95
CA SER A 25 -12.53 -1.24 16.13
C SER A 25 -11.50 -1.05 14.99
N ALA A 26 -11.86 -0.24 13.99
CA ALA A 26 -10.93 0.18 12.96
C ALA A 26 -9.74 0.98 13.56
N HIS A 27 -9.97 1.75 14.61
CA HIS A 27 -8.91 2.47 15.31
C HIS A 27 -7.84 1.50 15.86
N GLU A 28 -8.26 0.43 16.53
CA GLU A 28 -7.33 -0.59 17.03
C GLU A 28 -6.61 -1.32 15.88
N ALA A 29 -7.28 -1.56 14.74
CA ALA A 29 -6.65 -2.15 13.57
C ALA A 29 -5.51 -1.27 13.04
N PHE A 30 -5.68 0.05 12.97
CA PHE A 30 -4.61 0.98 12.60
C PHE A 30 -3.47 0.97 13.62
N GLN A 31 -3.76 0.94 14.92
CA GLN A 31 -2.72 0.82 15.95
C GLN A 31 -1.90 -0.46 15.79
N HIS A 32 -2.56 -1.59 15.58
CA HIS A 32 -1.87 -2.89 15.33
C HIS A 32 -0.98 -2.84 14.08
N SER A 33 -1.42 -2.19 12.99
CA SER A 33 -0.58 -2.02 11.80
C SER A 33 0.66 -1.20 12.08
N VAL A 34 0.56 -0.14 12.89
CA VAL A 34 1.72 0.66 13.33
C VAL A 34 2.69 -0.21 14.15
N GLU A 35 2.19 -0.93 15.16
CA GLU A 35 3.00 -1.81 16.00
C GLU A 35 3.67 -2.91 15.17
N LEU A 36 2.94 -3.50 14.22
CA LEU A 36 3.46 -4.52 13.31
C LEU A 36 4.57 -3.97 12.41
N ALA A 37 4.40 -2.78 11.84
CA ALA A 37 5.40 -2.13 11.01
C ALA A 37 6.68 -1.82 11.79
N GLN A 38 6.56 -1.26 13.00
CA GLN A 38 7.68 -1.02 13.89
C GLN A 38 8.40 -2.32 14.27
N ARG A 39 7.64 -3.37 14.56
CA ARG A 39 8.21 -4.68 14.87
C ARG A 39 8.91 -5.32 13.68
N ALA A 40 8.31 -5.20 12.48
CA ALA A 40 8.94 -5.66 11.24
C ALA A 40 10.28 -4.95 10.98
N GLU A 41 10.32 -3.64 11.17
CA GLU A 41 11.55 -2.85 11.06
C GLU A 41 12.64 -3.35 12.02
N GLN A 42 12.32 -3.54 13.30
CA GLN A 42 13.25 -4.08 14.31
C GLN A 42 13.78 -5.46 13.96
N LEU A 43 12.96 -6.30 13.31
CA LEU A 43 13.34 -7.65 12.88
C LEU A 43 14.09 -7.66 11.53
N GLY A 44 14.29 -6.52 10.90
CA GLY A 44 15.03 -6.37 9.65
C GLY A 44 14.26 -6.76 8.39
N TYR A 45 12.93 -6.69 8.41
CA TYR A 45 12.12 -6.75 7.20
C TYR A 45 12.46 -5.54 6.32
N VAL A 46 12.47 -5.76 5.01
CA VAL A 46 12.89 -4.71 4.06
C VAL A 46 11.73 -3.84 3.58
N ARG A 47 10.49 -4.39 3.59
CA ARG A 47 9.29 -3.72 3.11
C ARG A 47 8.05 -4.10 3.89
N TYR A 48 7.14 -3.15 3.95
CA TYR A 48 5.79 -3.33 4.45
C TYR A 48 4.81 -2.84 3.38
N TRP A 49 3.96 -3.72 2.88
CA TRP A 49 2.98 -3.45 1.85
C TRP A 49 1.60 -3.28 2.47
N VAL A 50 0.87 -2.27 2.02
CA VAL A 50 -0.51 -1.99 2.44
C VAL A 50 -1.45 -2.31 1.29
N ALA A 51 -2.39 -3.23 1.49
CA ALA A 51 -3.39 -3.59 0.50
C ALA A 51 -4.53 -2.55 0.44
N GLU A 52 -5.23 -2.46 -0.69
CA GLU A 52 -6.43 -1.65 -0.86
C GLU A 52 -7.66 -2.54 -1.02
N HIS A 53 -8.65 -2.37 -0.13
CA HIS A 53 -9.92 -3.10 -0.20
C HIS A 53 -11.09 -2.20 0.16
N HIS A 54 -12.15 -2.25 -0.65
CA HIS A 54 -13.37 -1.49 -0.45
C HIS A 54 -14.53 -2.39 -0.03
N GLN A 55 -15.42 -1.89 0.83
CA GLN A 55 -16.64 -2.58 1.31
C GLN A 55 -16.41 -3.95 1.98
N VAL A 56 -15.23 -4.19 2.51
CA VAL A 56 -14.93 -5.39 3.31
C VAL A 56 -14.97 -4.99 4.78
N ARG A 57 -15.98 -5.45 5.54
CA ARG A 57 -16.20 -5.05 6.94
C ARG A 57 -15.06 -5.39 7.88
N SER A 58 -14.30 -6.43 7.56
CA SER A 58 -13.15 -6.89 8.35
C SER A 58 -11.83 -6.25 7.93
N VAL A 59 -11.84 -5.22 7.09
CA VAL A 59 -10.64 -4.55 6.58
C VAL A 59 -10.80 -3.04 6.68
N ALA A 60 -9.84 -2.35 7.27
CA ALA A 60 -9.86 -0.90 7.43
C ALA A 60 -9.12 -0.14 6.32
N SER A 61 -8.32 -0.81 5.48
CA SER A 61 -7.51 -0.19 4.43
C SER A 61 -8.28 -0.03 3.11
N SER A 62 -9.00 1.08 2.96
CA SER A 62 -9.64 1.48 1.69
C SER A 62 -8.90 2.62 0.98
N ALA A 63 -7.90 3.22 1.62
CA ALA A 63 -7.05 4.28 1.10
C ALA A 63 -5.61 4.00 1.55
N PRO A 64 -4.88 3.14 0.83
CA PRO A 64 -3.55 2.69 1.25
C PRO A 64 -2.56 3.83 1.44
N GLU A 65 -2.66 4.92 0.67
CA GLU A 65 -1.82 6.09 0.80
C GLU A 65 -1.94 6.79 2.19
N MET A 66 -3.12 6.77 2.79
CA MET A 66 -3.33 7.32 4.13
C MET A 66 -2.66 6.44 5.20
N VAL A 67 -2.80 5.13 5.07
CA VAL A 67 -2.14 4.16 5.95
C VAL A 67 -0.62 4.25 5.77
N MET A 68 -0.14 4.27 4.53
CA MET A 68 1.29 4.41 4.21
C MET A 68 1.89 5.65 4.86
N MET A 69 1.24 6.82 4.75
CA MET A 69 1.75 8.05 5.37
C MET A 69 1.87 7.88 6.90
N THR A 70 0.85 7.29 7.54
CA THR A 70 0.90 7.00 8.98
C THR A 70 2.08 6.09 9.34
N LEU A 71 2.29 5.01 8.60
CA LEU A 71 3.39 4.07 8.84
C LEU A 71 4.76 4.70 8.59
N LEU A 72 4.89 5.54 7.56
CA LEU A 72 6.12 6.27 7.25
C LEU A 72 6.51 7.21 8.40
N GLU A 73 5.55 7.90 9.01
CA GLU A 73 5.78 8.77 10.18
C GLU A 73 6.12 7.99 11.46
N GLN A 74 5.68 6.74 11.58
CA GLN A 74 5.86 5.92 12.78
C GLN A 74 7.05 4.92 12.68
N THR A 75 7.76 4.90 11.55
CA THR A 75 8.93 4.06 11.30
C THR A 75 10.08 4.90 10.75
N SER A 76 11.31 4.38 10.73
CA SER A 76 12.51 5.15 10.36
C SER A 76 13.24 4.65 9.11
N ASN A 77 13.25 3.34 8.83
CA ASN A 77 14.10 2.73 7.81
C ASN A 77 13.37 1.79 6.86
N ILE A 78 12.35 1.06 7.34
CA ILE A 78 11.60 0.12 6.52
C ILE A 78 10.89 0.87 5.38
N LYS A 79 10.93 0.30 4.18
CA LYS A 79 10.17 0.82 3.05
C LYS A 79 8.69 0.51 3.24
N ILE A 80 7.85 1.48 2.94
CA ILE A 80 6.40 1.33 2.98
C ILE A 80 5.86 1.47 1.56
N GLY A 81 5.01 0.55 1.15
CA GLY A 81 4.49 0.53 -0.21
C GLY A 81 3.00 0.17 -0.29
N SER A 82 2.36 0.59 -1.37
CA SER A 82 1.03 0.07 -1.71
C SER A 82 1.12 -1.34 -2.25
N GLY A 83 0.25 -2.22 -1.82
CA GLY A 83 0.27 -3.61 -2.26
C GLY A 83 -1.07 -4.13 -2.83
N GLY A 84 -1.67 -3.39 -3.79
CA GLY A 84 -1.36 -2.19 -4.55
C GLY A 84 -2.48 -1.17 -4.54
N VAL A 85 -2.18 0.04 -5.01
CA VAL A 85 -3.21 1.04 -5.28
C VAL A 85 -4.05 0.63 -6.50
N MET A 86 -5.37 0.69 -6.36
CA MET A 86 -6.30 0.29 -7.42
C MET A 86 -6.44 1.39 -8.48
N LEU A 87 -5.40 1.56 -9.32
CA LEU A 87 -5.30 2.66 -10.28
C LEU A 87 -6.54 2.87 -11.16
N PRO A 88 -7.28 1.82 -11.62
CA PRO A 88 -8.51 2.01 -12.37
C PRO A 88 -9.59 2.83 -11.67
N HIS A 89 -9.56 2.94 -10.36
CA HIS A 89 -10.55 3.72 -9.58
C HIS A 89 -10.24 5.22 -9.54
N TYR A 90 -9.01 5.63 -9.87
CA TYR A 90 -8.50 6.97 -9.58
C TYR A 90 -8.02 7.72 -10.81
N SER A 91 -7.79 9.03 -10.66
CA SER A 91 -6.97 9.78 -11.57
C SER A 91 -5.51 9.37 -11.40
N PRO A 92 -4.82 8.90 -12.45
CA PRO A 92 -3.41 8.52 -12.37
C PRO A 92 -2.51 9.68 -11.94
N TYR A 93 -2.86 10.91 -12.36
CA TYR A 93 -2.17 12.12 -11.94
C TYR A 93 -2.27 12.34 -10.43
N LYS A 94 -3.47 12.13 -9.84
CA LYS A 94 -3.67 12.30 -8.41
C LYS A 94 -2.92 11.26 -7.59
N VAL A 95 -2.88 10.02 -8.06
CA VAL A 95 -2.07 8.96 -7.43
C VAL A 95 -0.59 9.35 -7.46
N ALA A 96 -0.07 9.79 -8.60
CA ALA A 96 1.32 10.24 -8.71
C ALA A 96 1.66 11.39 -7.75
N GLU A 97 0.77 12.41 -7.63
CA GLU A 97 0.95 13.51 -6.67
C GLU A 97 1.07 13.01 -5.23
N GLN A 98 0.19 12.08 -4.81
CA GLN A 98 0.20 11.54 -3.45
C GLN A 98 1.50 10.79 -3.15
N PHE A 99 1.97 9.95 -4.07
CA PHE A 99 3.23 9.21 -3.91
C PHE A 99 4.44 10.15 -3.91
N LYS A 100 4.44 11.19 -4.75
CA LYS A 100 5.48 12.23 -4.73
C LYS A 100 5.54 12.97 -3.39
N MET A 101 4.39 13.30 -2.81
CA MET A 101 4.35 13.94 -1.49
C MET A 101 4.92 13.03 -0.41
N MET A 102 4.58 11.75 -0.42
CA MET A 102 5.13 10.77 0.52
C MET A 102 6.65 10.62 0.34
N GLU A 103 7.14 10.50 -0.90
CA GLU A 103 8.57 10.40 -1.21
C GLU A 103 9.33 11.67 -0.83
N ALA A 104 8.76 12.86 -1.05
CA ALA A 104 9.37 14.12 -0.64
C ALA A 104 9.52 14.23 0.90
N ARG A 105 8.56 13.68 1.65
CA ARG A 105 8.57 13.68 3.11
C ARG A 105 9.47 12.58 3.68
N HIS A 106 9.54 11.42 3.01
CA HIS A 106 10.26 10.21 3.43
C HIS A 106 11.12 9.66 2.29
N PRO A 107 12.22 10.34 1.90
CA PRO A 107 13.02 9.98 0.73
C PRO A 107 13.52 8.54 0.75
N HIS A 108 13.41 7.86 -0.38
CA HIS A 108 13.88 6.49 -0.61
C HIS A 108 13.16 5.40 0.19
N ARG A 109 12.01 5.75 0.80
CA ARG A 109 11.22 4.83 1.63
C ARG A 109 9.87 4.45 1.04
N VAL A 110 9.47 5.06 -0.06
CA VAL A 110 8.16 4.85 -0.68
C VAL A 110 8.27 3.92 -1.88
N ASP A 111 7.46 2.86 -1.90
CA ASP A 111 7.33 1.98 -3.05
C ASP A 111 5.85 1.99 -3.53
N MET A 112 5.62 2.00 -4.86
CA MET A 112 4.29 1.95 -5.44
C MET A 112 4.09 0.66 -6.22
N ALA A 113 3.20 -0.21 -5.73
CA ALA A 113 2.65 -1.27 -6.56
C ALA A 113 1.21 -0.92 -6.95
N ILE A 114 0.83 -1.29 -8.17
CA ILE A 114 -0.43 -0.92 -8.79
C ILE A 114 -1.31 -2.16 -8.94
N GLY A 115 -2.56 -2.05 -8.48
CA GLY A 115 -3.61 -3.04 -8.65
C GLY A 115 -4.45 -2.76 -9.88
N ARG A 116 -4.88 -3.81 -10.58
CA ARG A 116 -5.76 -3.75 -11.74
C ARG A 116 -7.13 -4.36 -11.51
N SER A 117 -7.28 -5.16 -10.46
CA SER A 117 -8.52 -5.92 -10.21
C SER A 117 -9.71 -5.00 -9.97
N PRO A 118 -10.88 -5.28 -10.55
CA PRO A 118 -12.10 -4.54 -10.24
C PRO A 118 -12.53 -4.81 -8.80
N SER A 119 -13.21 -3.85 -8.19
CA SER A 119 -13.88 -4.01 -6.91
C SER A 119 -15.34 -4.47 -7.11
N PHE A 120 -16.19 -4.35 -6.08
CA PHE A 120 -17.63 -4.59 -6.20
C PHE A 120 -18.28 -3.60 -7.15
N ASN A 121 -19.37 -4.01 -7.84
CA ASN A 121 -20.02 -3.21 -8.87
C ASN A 121 -20.44 -1.81 -8.40
N ASN A 122 -20.92 -1.67 -7.18
CA ASN A 122 -21.29 -0.38 -6.60
C ASN A 122 -20.09 0.51 -6.28
N VAL A 123 -18.96 -0.08 -5.89
CA VAL A 123 -17.68 0.64 -5.73
C VAL A 123 -17.17 1.11 -7.09
N ASN A 124 -17.17 0.23 -8.09
CA ASN A 124 -16.78 0.56 -9.45
C ASN A 124 -17.65 1.67 -10.06
N ALA A 125 -18.98 1.65 -9.77
CA ALA A 125 -19.87 2.70 -10.21
C ALA A 125 -19.63 4.05 -9.51
N ALA A 126 -19.25 4.02 -8.23
CA ALA A 126 -18.98 5.24 -7.45
C ALA A 126 -17.60 5.85 -7.76
N LEU A 127 -16.61 5.01 -8.01
CA LEU A 127 -15.27 5.41 -8.41
C LEU A 127 -15.16 5.56 -9.95
N ASN A 128 -13.98 5.59 -10.50
CA ASN A 128 -13.81 5.87 -11.93
C ASN A 128 -13.97 4.67 -12.86
N GLU A 129 -14.16 3.46 -12.34
CA GLU A 129 -14.11 2.22 -13.14
C GLU A 129 -15.12 2.17 -14.28
N ASN A 130 -16.34 2.66 -14.07
CA ASN A 130 -17.43 2.60 -15.05
C ASN A 130 -17.76 3.95 -15.70
N LYS A 131 -16.89 4.95 -15.61
CA LYS A 131 -17.13 6.25 -16.22
C LYS A 131 -16.86 6.23 -17.73
N GLU A 132 -17.74 6.88 -18.50
CA GLU A 132 -17.47 7.17 -19.90
C GLU A 132 -16.18 7.99 -20.04
N ARG A 133 -15.39 7.77 -21.11
CA ARG A 133 -14.09 8.40 -21.37
C ARG A 133 -13.01 8.09 -20.33
N LYS A 134 -13.14 6.99 -19.62
CA LYS A 134 -12.05 6.48 -18.80
C LYS A 134 -10.85 6.14 -19.70
N LEU A 135 -9.65 6.52 -19.27
CA LEU A 135 -8.42 6.10 -19.91
C LEU A 135 -8.24 4.58 -19.76
N ASP A 136 -7.69 3.92 -20.77
CA ASP A 136 -7.26 2.53 -20.64
C ASP A 136 -6.14 2.40 -19.59
N PHE A 137 -5.94 1.18 -19.10
CA PHE A 137 -5.02 0.94 -17.99
C PHE A 137 -3.57 1.28 -18.34
N ASP A 138 -3.13 1.01 -19.56
CA ASP A 138 -1.75 1.26 -19.97
C ASP A 138 -1.48 2.77 -20.01
N THR A 139 -2.42 3.56 -20.57
CA THR A 139 -2.37 5.01 -20.53
C THR A 139 -2.40 5.56 -19.10
N GLN A 140 -3.23 4.98 -18.21
CA GLN A 140 -3.25 5.37 -16.80
C GLN A 140 -1.91 5.10 -16.12
N LEU A 141 -1.30 3.94 -16.42
CA LEU A 141 0.01 3.56 -15.89
C LEU A 141 1.08 4.55 -16.35
N ASP A 142 1.16 4.82 -17.65
CA ASP A 142 2.12 5.77 -18.20
C ASP A 142 1.99 7.16 -17.55
N LEU A 143 0.77 7.68 -17.43
CA LEU A 143 0.52 8.97 -16.79
C LEU A 143 0.88 8.98 -15.31
N SER A 144 0.76 7.88 -14.60
CA SER A 144 1.18 7.79 -13.20
C SER A 144 2.71 7.77 -13.05
N LEU A 145 3.43 7.24 -14.05
CA LEU A 145 4.89 7.12 -14.03
C LEU A 145 5.61 8.37 -14.53
N ILE A 146 4.99 9.19 -15.40
CA ILE A 146 5.61 10.41 -15.95
C ILE A 146 6.02 11.40 -14.85
N HIS A 147 5.39 11.32 -13.69
CA HIS A 147 5.56 12.28 -12.60
C HIS A 147 6.27 11.73 -11.36
N ILE A 148 6.76 10.48 -11.41
CA ILE A 148 7.49 9.85 -10.29
C ILE A 148 9.00 9.99 -10.44
#